data_9e8a58abd3cd36e296c39f4dfb83ff46
#
_entry.id   9e8a58abd3cd36e296c39f4dfb83ff46
#
_cell.length_a   1.000
_cell.length_b   1.000
_cell.length_c   1.000
_cell.angle_alpha   90.00
_cell.angle_beta   90.00
_cell.angle_gamma   90.00
#
_symmetry.space_group_name_H-M   'P 1'
#
loop_
_entity.id
_entity.type
_entity.pdbx_description
1 polymer ?
#
loop_
_entity_poly.entity_id
_entity_poly.type
_entity_poly.pdbx_seq_one_letter_code
_entity_poly.pdbx_strand_id
1 'polypeptide(L)'
;MLTYVPQPDWRQCEILTLHAGEQWRGAGTALIEAIGQLARRQGCDRLWVITTNDNVDALRFYQRRGFCLVTVHRGAVDRSRASLKPEIPQIGAYGIPLRDELELEKQP
;
A
#
# COMPACT_ATOMS: atom_id res chain seq x y z
N MET A 1 -9.46 8.12 4.63
CA MET A 1 -8.40 9.12 4.41
C MET A 1 -7.27 8.52 3.57
N LEU A 2 -6.75 9.27 2.66
CA LEU A 2 -5.68 8.85 1.78
C LEU A 2 -4.46 9.75 1.97
N THR A 3 -3.30 9.15 2.15
CA THR A 3 -2.04 9.87 2.23
C THR A 3 -1.11 9.36 1.13
N TYR A 4 -0.48 10.28 0.42
CA TYR A 4 0.47 9.91 -0.63
C TYR A 4 1.65 10.87 -0.62
N VAL A 5 2.78 10.41 -1.17
CA VAL A 5 4.01 11.19 -1.27
C VAL A 5 4.45 11.19 -2.72
N PRO A 6 4.42 12.35 -3.39
CA PRO A 6 5.03 12.45 -4.72
C PRO A 6 6.55 12.41 -4.59
N GLN A 7 7.16 11.71 -5.52
CA GLN A 7 8.63 11.57 -5.60
C GLN A 7 9.04 11.96 -7.02
N PRO A 8 9.00 13.27 -7.36
CA PRO A 8 9.14 13.71 -8.74
C PRO A 8 10.48 13.36 -9.38
N ASP A 9 11.56 13.33 -8.60
CA ASP A 9 12.88 12.95 -9.13
C ASP A 9 12.92 11.50 -9.60
N TRP A 10 12.06 10.66 -9.04
CA TRP A 10 11.96 9.23 -9.37
C TRP A 10 10.73 8.94 -10.20
N ARG A 11 9.94 9.97 -10.50
CA ARG A 11 8.67 9.88 -11.22
C ARG A 11 7.72 8.88 -10.58
N GLN A 12 7.70 8.85 -9.25
CA GLN A 12 6.92 7.90 -8.45
C GLN A 12 6.05 8.63 -7.45
N CYS A 13 4.99 7.99 -7.05
CA CYS A 13 4.10 8.46 -6.00
C CYS A 13 3.73 7.28 -5.13
N GLU A 14 4.02 7.40 -3.84
CA GLU A 14 3.72 6.35 -2.87
C GLU A 14 2.42 6.65 -2.14
N ILE A 15 1.55 5.64 -2.06
CA ILE A 15 0.37 5.71 -1.21
C ILE A 15 0.77 5.21 0.18
N LEU A 16 0.81 6.11 1.15
CA LEU A 16 1.21 5.76 2.51
C LEU A 16 0.06 5.16 3.31
N THR A 17 -1.14 5.72 3.15
CA THR A 17 -2.27 5.34 3.97
C THR A 17 -3.55 5.44 3.17
N LEU A 18 -4.38 4.42 3.26
CA LEU A 18 -5.74 4.46 2.74
C LEU A 18 -6.66 3.92 3.82
N HIS A 19 -7.45 4.80 4.42
CA HIS A 19 -8.45 4.45 5.42
C HIS A 19 -9.83 4.69 4.83
N ALA A 20 -10.52 3.63 4.49
CA ALA A 20 -11.87 3.73 3.98
C ALA A 20 -12.88 3.01 4.88
N GLY A 21 -12.43 2.11 5.74
CA GLY A 21 -13.30 1.37 6.64
C GLY A 21 -14.45 0.70 5.91
N GLU A 22 -15.64 0.82 6.45
CA GLU A 22 -16.84 0.30 5.81
C GLU A 22 -17.24 1.08 4.57
N GLN A 23 -16.63 2.24 4.34
CA GLN A 23 -16.94 3.16 3.24
C GLN A 23 -16.17 2.81 1.96
N TRP A 24 -15.52 1.66 1.92
CA TRP A 24 -14.74 1.23 0.78
C TRP A 24 -15.57 1.02 -0.49
N ARG A 25 -16.89 0.90 -0.35
CA ARG A 25 -17.77 0.63 -1.48
C ARG A 25 -17.86 1.85 -2.39
N GLY A 26 -17.17 1.80 -3.52
CA GLY A 26 -17.14 2.87 -4.50
C GLY A 26 -16.19 4.01 -4.19
N ALA A 27 -16.06 4.40 -2.93
CA ALA A 27 -15.19 5.51 -2.53
C ALA A 27 -13.71 5.19 -2.75
N GLY A 28 -13.30 3.94 -2.48
CA GLY A 28 -11.92 3.53 -2.69
C GLY A 28 -11.48 3.61 -4.14
N THR A 29 -12.36 3.23 -5.08
CA THR A 29 -12.06 3.32 -6.51
C THR A 29 -11.90 4.78 -6.93
N ALA A 30 -12.79 5.66 -6.48
CA ALA A 30 -12.70 7.09 -6.79
C ALA A 30 -11.42 7.72 -6.24
N LEU A 31 -11.01 7.32 -5.04
CA LEU A 31 -9.76 7.80 -4.44
C LEU A 31 -8.55 7.37 -5.24
N ILE A 32 -8.49 6.11 -5.67
CA ILE A 32 -7.38 5.62 -6.48
C ILE A 32 -7.33 6.34 -7.84
N GLU A 33 -8.47 6.57 -8.45
CA GLU A 33 -8.52 7.32 -9.71
C GLU A 33 -8.05 8.76 -9.53
N ALA A 34 -8.46 9.42 -8.45
CA ALA A 34 -8.04 10.79 -8.16
C ALA A 34 -6.54 10.87 -7.95
N ILE A 35 -5.96 9.93 -7.21
CA ILE A 35 -4.51 9.86 -6.99
C ILE A 35 -3.77 9.60 -8.30
N GLY A 36 -4.29 8.73 -9.15
CA GLY A 36 -3.72 8.46 -10.46
C GLY A 36 -3.66 9.72 -11.32
N GLN A 37 -4.72 10.52 -11.31
CA GLN A 37 -4.74 11.79 -12.03
C GLN A 37 -3.73 12.78 -11.48
N LEU A 38 -3.65 12.91 -10.17
CA LEU A 38 -2.67 13.81 -9.53
C LEU A 38 -1.25 13.37 -9.84
N ALA A 39 -0.97 12.07 -9.78
CA ALA A 39 0.35 11.53 -10.10
C ALA A 39 0.74 11.83 -11.55
N ARG A 40 -0.19 11.68 -12.48
CA ARG A 40 0.05 12.02 -13.90
C ARG A 40 0.36 13.50 -14.07
N ARG A 41 -0.38 14.37 -13.39
CA ARG A 41 -0.15 15.83 -13.46
C ARG A 41 1.23 16.21 -12.95
N GLN A 42 1.77 15.44 -12.01
CA GLN A 42 3.09 15.66 -11.45
C GLN A 42 4.20 14.94 -12.23
N GLY A 43 3.88 14.30 -13.32
CA GLY A 43 4.83 13.61 -14.16
C GLY A 43 5.28 12.26 -13.62
N CYS A 44 4.51 11.66 -12.74
CA CYS A 44 4.84 10.36 -12.15
C CYS A 44 4.42 9.23 -13.10
N ASP A 45 5.32 8.27 -13.29
CA ASP A 45 5.07 7.06 -14.08
C ASP A 45 4.61 5.90 -13.24
N ARG A 46 4.83 5.97 -11.93
CA ARG A 46 4.63 4.85 -11.04
C ARG A 46 3.86 5.30 -9.81
N LEU A 47 2.77 4.62 -9.55
CA LEU A 47 2.02 4.73 -8.31
C LEU A 47 2.23 3.43 -7.55
N TRP A 48 2.67 3.47 -6.29
CA TRP A 48 3.01 2.27 -5.58
C TRP A 48 2.58 2.33 -4.12
N VAL A 49 2.47 1.16 -3.50
CA VAL A 49 2.00 1.02 -2.13
C VAL A 49 2.70 -0.18 -1.50
N ILE A 50 2.95 -0.07 -0.20
CA ILE A 50 3.44 -1.19 0.61
C ILE A 50 2.36 -1.55 1.62
N THR A 51 2.07 -2.82 1.75
CA THR A 51 1.17 -3.35 2.76
C THR A 51 1.77 -4.61 3.38
N THR A 52 1.21 -5.05 4.49
CA THR A 52 1.74 -6.22 5.20
C THR A 52 1.09 -7.51 4.69
N ASN A 53 1.78 -8.63 4.90
CA ASN A 53 1.35 -9.92 4.38
C ASN A 53 0.01 -10.43 4.95
N ASP A 54 -0.37 -9.94 6.12
CA ASP A 54 -1.64 -10.29 6.76
C ASP A 54 -2.83 -9.50 6.22
N ASN A 55 -2.55 -8.39 5.54
CA ASN A 55 -3.60 -7.47 5.08
C ASN A 55 -4.16 -7.94 3.72
N VAL A 56 -4.82 -9.09 3.75
CA VAL A 56 -5.37 -9.69 2.53
C VAL A 56 -6.50 -8.86 1.93
N ASP A 57 -7.21 -8.09 2.75
CA ASP A 57 -8.24 -7.19 2.25
C ASP A 57 -7.63 -6.07 1.39
N ALA A 58 -6.51 -5.50 1.83
CA ALA A 58 -5.79 -4.50 1.06
C ALA A 58 -5.20 -5.10 -0.22
N LEU A 59 -4.62 -6.30 -0.13
CA LEU A 59 -4.06 -6.99 -1.30
C LEU A 59 -5.15 -7.21 -2.37
N ARG A 60 -6.32 -7.66 -1.94
CA ARG A 60 -7.46 -7.82 -2.85
C ARG A 60 -7.89 -6.47 -3.43
N PHE A 61 -8.02 -5.46 -2.58
CA PHE A 61 -8.45 -4.13 -2.97
C PHE A 61 -7.55 -3.55 -4.07
N TYR A 62 -6.24 -3.55 -3.84
CA TYR A 62 -5.30 -2.95 -4.79
C TYR A 62 -5.24 -3.73 -6.11
N GLN A 63 -5.17 -5.04 -6.03
CA GLN A 63 -5.07 -5.87 -7.24
C GLN A 63 -6.32 -5.75 -8.12
N ARG A 64 -7.49 -5.67 -7.52
CA ARG A 64 -8.72 -5.48 -8.27
C ARG A 64 -8.78 -4.13 -8.98
N ARG A 65 -7.97 -3.17 -8.55
CA ARG A 65 -7.90 -1.83 -9.15
C ARG A 65 -6.69 -1.65 -10.04
N GLY A 66 -6.05 -2.74 -10.41
CA GLY A 66 -5.00 -2.75 -11.41
C GLY A 66 -3.58 -2.69 -10.85
N PHE A 67 -3.41 -2.73 -9.53
CA PHE A 67 -2.08 -2.84 -8.97
C PHE A 67 -1.55 -4.25 -9.15
N CYS A 68 -0.25 -4.35 -9.44
CA CYS A 68 0.43 -5.62 -9.58
C CYS A 68 1.44 -5.80 -8.46
N LEU A 69 1.60 -7.03 -8.00
CA LEU A 69 2.63 -7.37 -7.02
C LEU A 69 4.00 -7.27 -7.68
N VAL A 70 4.91 -6.58 -7.02
CA VAL A 70 6.27 -6.35 -7.53
C VAL A 70 7.28 -7.12 -6.72
N THR A 71 7.26 -6.97 -5.41
CA THR A 71 8.30 -7.47 -4.53
C THR A 71 7.72 -7.87 -3.19
N VAL A 72 8.29 -8.91 -2.62
CA VAL A 72 8.08 -9.28 -1.21
C VAL A 72 9.32 -8.86 -0.44
N HIS A 73 9.14 -7.97 0.53
CA HIS A 73 10.20 -7.58 1.46
C HIS A 73 10.16 -8.55 2.64
N ARG A 74 10.80 -9.69 2.45
CA ARG A 74 10.76 -10.79 3.41
C ARG A 74 11.35 -10.37 4.75
N GLY A 75 10.60 -10.60 5.81
CA GLY A 75 11.05 -10.30 7.16
C GLY A 75 11.07 -8.82 7.53
N ALA A 76 10.50 -7.94 6.69
CA ALA A 76 10.53 -6.50 6.94
C ALA A 76 9.83 -6.12 8.25
N VAL A 77 8.70 -6.76 8.56
CA VAL A 77 8.00 -6.49 9.82
C VAL A 77 8.77 -7.03 11.02
N ASP A 78 9.38 -8.21 10.88
CA ASP A 78 10.23 -8.77 11.94
C ASP A 78 11.38 -7.83 12.27
N ARG A 79 12.03 -7.26 11.26
CA ARG A 79 13.11 -6.29 11.45
C ARG A 79 12.61 -5.02 12.12
N SER A 80 11.46 -4.51 11.72
CA SER A 80 10.86 -3.32 12.33
C SER A 80 10.51 -3.56 13.77
N ARG A 81 9.95 -4.73 14.08
CA ARG A 81 9.60 -5.12 15.45
C ARG A 81 10.84 -5.21 16.32
N ALA A 82 11.91 -5.77 15.80
CA ALA A 82 13.15 -5.96 16.56
C ALA A 82 13.87 -4.65 16.86
N SER A 83 13.80 -3.67 15.95
CA SER A 83 14.62 -2.46 16.04
C SER A 83 13.86 -1.19 16.38
N LEU A 84 12.63 -1.03 15.89
CA LEU A 84 11.93 0.24 15.97
C LEU A 84 10.61 0.17 16.73
N LYS A 85 9.85 -0.90 16.58
CA LYS A 85 8.48 -0.99 17.09
C LYS A 85 8.21 -2.37 17.68
N PRO A 86 8.73 -2.64 18.88
CA PRO A 86 8.52 -3.94 19.51
C PRO A 86 7.06 -4.26 19.82
N GLU A 87 6.19 -3.26 19.82
CA GLU A 87 4.76 -3.41 20.06
C GLU A 87 3.99 -3.99 18.88
N ILE A 88 4.60 -4.12 17.71
CA ILE A 88 3.93 -4.74 16.56
C ILE A 88 3.55 -6.18 16.90
N PRO A 89 2.28 -6.57 16.78
CA PRO A 89 1.85 -7.92 17.15
C PRO A 89 2.48 -8.99 16.27
N GLN A 90 2.65 -10.17 16.85
CA GLN A 90 3.20 -11.33 16.12
C GLN A 90 2.18 -11.91 15.13
N ILE A 91 0.90 -11.86 15.49
CA ILE A 91 -0.19 -12.36 14.67
C ILE A 91 -1.03 -11.18 14.21
N GLY A 92 -1.25 -11.08 12.92
CA GLY A 92 -2.04 -10.02 12.33
C GLY A 92 -3.47 -10.43 12.01
N ALA A 93 -4.02 -9.81 10.99
CA ALA A 93 -5.39 -10.06 10.56
C ALA A 93 -5.56 -11.52 10.14
N TYR A 94 -6.75 -12.05 10.39
CA TYR A 94 -7.13 -13.42 10.01
C TYR A 94 -6.24 -14.50 10.65
N GLY A 95 -5.55 -14.19 11.73
CA GLY A 95 -4.64 -15.14 12.35
C GLY A 95 -3.36 -15.39 11.57
N ILE A 96 -3.04 -14.54 10.62
CA ILE A 96 -1.84 -14.68 9.77
C ILE A 96 -0.64 -14.12 10.50
N PRO A 97 0.48 -14.87 10.59
CA PRO A 97 1.70 -14.32 11.17
C PRO A 97 2.14 -13.06 10.43
N LEU A 98 2.34 -11.98 11.19
CA LEU A 98 2.69 -10.68 10.66
C LEU A 98 4.21 -10.56 10.57
N ARG A 99 4.79 -10.65 9.37
CA ARG A 99 6.24 -10.69 9.23
C ARG A 99 6.80 -10.02 7.98
N ASP A 100 6.04 -9.96 6.88
CA ASP A 100 6.54 -9.49 5.59
C ASP A 100 5.78 -8.27 5.10
N GLU A 101 6.43 -7.47 4.26
CA GLU A 101 5.77 -6.40 3.51
C GLU A 101 5.74 -6.75 2.04
N LEU A 102 4.66 -6.35 1.35
CA LEU A 102 4.49 -6.56 -0.07
C LEU A 102 4.36 -5.21 -0.75
N GLU A 103 5.07 -5.07 -1.86
CA GLU A 103 5.03 -3.87 -2.68
C GLU A 103 4.21 -4.13 -3.92
N LEU A 104 3.26 -3.22 -4.20
CA LEU A 104 2.43 -3.27 -5.39
C LEU A 104 2.59 -1.96 -6.15
N GLU A 105 2.40 -2.03 -7.46
CA GLU A 105 2.51 -0.84 -8.29
C GLU A 105 1.44 -0.81 -9.36
N LYS A 106 1.18 0.39 -9.84
CA LYS A 106 0.27 0.65 -10.94
C LYS A 106 0.78 1.84 -11.73
N GLN A 107 0.60 1.81 -13.04
CA GLN A 107 0.81 2.99 -13.87
C GLN A 107 -0.37 3.94 -13.66
N PRO A 108 -0.12 5.19 -13.33
CA PRO A 108 -1.20 6.15 -13.08
C PRO A 108 -2.09 6.40 -14.28
#